data_2f990cca7327e990ed7965bfc5363406
#
_entry.id   2f990cca7327e990ed7965bfc5363406
#
_cell.length_a   1.000
_cell.length_b   1.000
_cell.length_c   1.000
_cell.angle_alpha   90.00
_cell.angle_beta   90.00
_cell.angle_gamma   90.00
#
_symmetry.space_group_name_H-M   'P 1'
#
loop_
_entity.id
_entity.type
_entity.pdbx_description
1 polymer ?
#
loop_
_entity_poly.entity_id
_entity_poly.type
_entity_poly.pdbx_seq_one_letter_code
_entity_poly.pdbx_strand_id
1 'polypeptide(L)'
;GLAACGVPVLHAIGLNDKIVPNAENSFPLINNYIKAGGMATVMPMTKGPQNLEGHHFPIERPSVIADFISSNAYPVKSILDPAQFHVARTRLTNSFIQFTKEKTGRVAFMGGSITENPGWRNKVTQYLQERFPETKFEFIDAGISSTGSTPGAFRLASEVLAKGKIDLFFEEAAVNDRTNGFNNQAQVRGMEGIVRHMRISNPLVDIVVMHCVDPEKIAEYTAGKIPNEIINHELVASHYNVNTVNWSKEVTARIAAAEFSWKEDFRDLHPSKFGQEVYARSLINYLSNAYGNISLEALPSSHVLPAPIDKFSYFEGNYVDVKNATILSKWSIDEKWVPKDGVGGRKQYMNRPALVAAEAGAEMELTFSGKAIGICIASGPDAGVIEYSIDGKPFKKKDLFTQWSRVIHLPWYIVLEEELKNKQHRIRIRMSADKNEKSKGNACRILYFLVNG
;
A
#
# COMPACT_ATOMS: atom_id res chain seq x y z
N GLY A 1 11.81 33.05 15.83
CA GLY A 1 12.88 32.74 14.85
C GLY A 1 13.53 31.40 15.18
N LEU A 2 14.49 30.93 14.37
CA LEU A 2 15.13 29.59 14.47
C LEU A 2 15.73 29.34 15.87
N ALA A 3 16.33 30.34 16.51
CA ALA A 3 16.85 30.21 17.87
C ALA A 3 15.78 29.83 18.90
N ALA A 4 14.60 30.45 18.83
CA ALA A 4 13.47 30.16 19.71
C ALA A 4 12.86 28.77 19.47
N CYS A 5 13.10 28.19 18.29
CA CYS A 5 12.68 26.82 17.94
C CYS A 5 13.75 25.78 18.30
N GLY A 6 14.86 26.18 18.95
CA GLY A 6 15.92 25.26 19.35
C GLY A 6 16.74 24.68 18.18
N VAL A 7 16.67 25.29 16.98
CA VAL A 7 17.39 24.79 15.81
C VAL A 7 18.90 25.05 16.01
N PRO A 8 19.75 24.01 16.02
CA PRO A 8 21.18 24.20 16.15
C PRO A 8 21.80 24.75 14.85
N VAL A 9 22.82 25.58 14.97
CA VAL A 9 23.52 26.17 13.82
C VAL A 9 25.00 25.82 13.88
N LEU A 10 25.53 25.34 12.74
CA LEU A 10 26.98 25.25 12.52
C LEU A 10 27.41 26.40 11.62
N HIS A 11 28.30 27.23 12.13
CA HIS A 11 28.88 28.36 11.41
C HIS A 11 30.36 28.10 11.10
N ALA A 12 30.66 27.80 9.84
CA ALA A 12 32.04 27.71 9.37
C ALA A 12 32.57 29.12 9.11
N ILE A 13 33.70 29.48 9.72
CA ILE A 13 34.29 30.81 9.59
C ILE A 13 35.77 30.72 9.15
N GLY A 14 36.14 31.52 8.18
CA GLY A 14 37.55 31.75 7.84
C GLY A 14 38.20 32.68 8.86
N LEU A 15 39.12 32.18 9.67
CA LEU A 15 39.73 32.99 10.72
C LEU A 15 40.49 34.20 10.17
N ASN A 16 41.03 34.12 8.96
CA ASN A 16 41.82 35.14 8.31
C ASN A 16 41.03 35.93 7.25
N ASP A 17 39.68 35.83 7.27
CA ASP A 17 38.83 36.55 6.32
C ASP A 17 38.90 38.07 6.58
N LYS A 18 39.50 38.79 5.64
CA LYS A 18 39.63 40.25 5.69
C LYS A 18 38.57 40.96 4.84
N ILE A 19 37.90 40.23 3.95
CA ILE A 19 36.84 40.78 3.09
C ILE A 19 35.54 40.89 3.87
N VAL A 20 35.23 39.83 4.67
CA VAL A 20 34.07 39.81 5.56
C VAL A 20 34.55 39.54 6.98
N PRO A 21 35.03 40.58 7.69
CA PRO A 21 35.65 40.43 9.01
C PRO A 21 34.70 39.78 10.02
N ASN A 22 35.16 38.73 10.69
CA ASN A 22 34.37 37.97 11.64
C ASN A 22 33.84 38.83 12.80
N ALA A 23 34.59 39.83 13.23
CA ALA A 23 34.20 40.75 14.29
C ALA A 23 32.93 41.55 13.97
N GLU A 24 32.73 41.88 12.70
CA GLU A 24 31.60 42.69 12.22
C GLU A 24 30.43 41.86 11.72
N ASN A 25 30.68 40.63 11.35
CA ASN A 25 29.67 39.75 10.70
C ASN A 25 29.36 38.49 11.52
N SER A 26 30.30 37.54 11.54
CA SER A 26 30.06 36.20 12.08
C SER A 26 29.86 36.19 13.60
N PHE A 27 30.69 36.92 14.33
CA PHE A 27 30.59 36.95 15.79
C PHE A 27 29.33 37.64 16.31
N PRO A 28 28.90 38.81 15.79
CA PRO A 28 27.60 39.37 16.14
C PRO A 28 26.42 38.47 15.82
N LEU A 29 26.43 37.78 14.66
CA LEU A 29 25.39 36.83 14.30
C LEU A 29 25.28 35.69 15.32
N ILE A 30 26.42 35.05 15.63
CA ILE A 30 26.50 33.95 16.60
C ILE A 30 26.04 34.41 17.98
N ASN A 31 26.53 35.55 18.46
CA ASN A 31 26.17 36.11 19.76
C ASN A 31 24.66 36.41 19.85
N ASN A 32 24.07 37.00 18.82
CA ASN A 32 22.63 37.26 18.77
C ASN A 32 21.83 36.00 18.77
N TYR A 33 22.31 34.95 18.07
CA TYR A 33 21.65 33.64 18.04
C TYR A 33 21.66 32.99 19.43
N ILE A 34 22.80 33.00 20.11
CA ILE A 34 22.95 32.47 21.48
C ILE A 34 22.09 33.26 22.47
N LYS A 35 22.10 34.60 22.39
CA LYS A 35 21.24 35.46 23.24
C LYS A 35 19.75 35.18 23.04
N ALA A 36 19.35 34.77 21.86
CA ALA A 36 17.99 34.37 21.56
C ALA A 36 17.65 32.89 21.97
N GLY A 37 18.55 32.24 22.72
CA GLY A 37 18.36 30.86 23.22
C GLY A 37 18.79 29.78 22.24
N GLY A 38 19.40 30.11 21.12
CA GLY A 38 19.86 29.13 20.13
C GLY A 38 21.19 28.49 20.49
N MET A 39 21.43 27.26 19.99
CA MET A 39 22.72 26.57 20.10
C MET A 39 23.55 26.83 18.85
N ALA A 40 24.77 27.39 19.00
CA ALA A 40 25.66 27.62 17.87
C ALA A 40 27.02 26.91 18.07
N THR A 41 27.42 26.18 17.03
CA THR A 41 28.75 25.57 16.92
C THR A 41 29.56 26.36 15.91
N VAL A 42 30.78 26.73 16.28
CA VAL A 42 31.70 27.44 15.38
C VAL A 42 32.79 26.49 14.92
N MET A 43 32.98 26.40 13.60
CA MET A 43 34.03 25.61 12.98
C MET A 43 35.04 26.57 12.32
N PRO A 44 36.20 26.84 12.95
CA PRO A 44 37.20 27.71 12.36
C PRO A 44 37.93 27.02 11.23
N MET A 45 38.09 27.73 10.11
CA MET A 45 38.91 27.37 8.97
C MET A 45 40.18 28.20 8.96
N THR A 46 41.32 27.53 8.88
CA THR A 46 42.63 28.17 9.01
C THR A 46 43.37 28.30 7.67
N LYS A 47 42.93 27.51 6.68
CA LYS A 47 43.55 27.45 5.35
C LYS A 47 42.67 28.19 4.35
N GLY A 48 43.15 29.28 3.83
CA GLY A 48 42.54 30.01 2.73
C GLY A 48 43.61 30.57 1.79
N PRO A 49 43.36 30.68 0.47
CA PRO A 49 44.32 31.26 -0.45
C PRO A 49 44.60 32.73 -0.08
N GLN A 50 45.88 33.07 0.07
CA GLN A 50 46.29 34.41 0.44
C GLN A 50 45.83 35.50 -0.55
N ASN A 51 45.72 35.15 -1.83
CA ASN A 51 45.26 36.05 -2.89
C ASN A 51 43.76 36.45 -2.77
N LEU A 52 42.95 35.77 -1.92
CA LEU A 52 41.56 36.10 -1.64
C LEU A 52 41.36 36.57 -0.19
N GLU A 53 42.42 37.06 0.46
CA GLU A 53 42.44 37.62 1.79
C GLU A 53 41.68 36.76 2.84
N GLY A 54 41.73 35.43 2.67
CA GLY A 54 41.06 34.48 3.56
C GLY A 54 39.55 34.31 3.37
N HIS A 55 38.97 35.04 2.40
CA HIS A 55 37.51 34.99 2.18
C HIS A 55 37.02 33.65 1.63
N HIS A 56 37.76 32.99 0.76
CA HIS A 56 37.50 31.65 0.30
C HIS A 56 38.35 30.64 1.06
N PHE A 57 37.71 29.66 1.68
CA PHE A 57 38.42 28.63 2.43
C PHE A 57 37.84 27.22 2.11
N PRO A 58 38.71 26.20 1.98
CA PRO A 58 38.25 24.85 1.85
C PRO A 58 37.66 24.33 3.15
N ILE A 59 36.71 23.41 3.07
CA ILE A 59 36.25 22.71 4.25
C ILE A 59 37.34 21.73 4.69
N GLU A 60 38.07 22.11 5.75
CA GLU A 60 39.23 21.36 6.23
C GLU A 60 38.87 20.06 6.94
N ARG A 61 37.68 20.00 7.54
CA ARG A 61 37.19 18.87 8.32
C ARG A 61 35.73 18.54 7.95
N PRO A 62 35.50 17.88 6.80
CA PRO A 62 34.16 17.52 6.37
C PRO A 62 33.42 16.61 7.37
N SER A 63 34.17 15.77 8.12
CA SER A 63 33.62 14.93 9.18
C SER A 63 32.87 15.71 10.26
N VAL A 64 33.38 16.88 10.65
CA VAL A 64 32.73 17.74 11.65
C VAL A 64 31.37 18.21 11.15
N ILE A 65 31.25 18.51 9.85
CA ILE A 65 29.96 18.86 9.23
C ILE A 65 29.03 17.64 9.20
N ALA A 66 29.56 16.49 8.78
CA ALA A 66 28.80 15.25 8.76
C ALA A 66 28.32 14.86 10.17
N ASP A 67 29.20 14.95 11.18
CA ASP A 67 28.87 14.66 12.57
C ASP A 67 27.85 15.68 13.13
N PHE A 68 28.00 16.98 12.80
CA PHE A 68 27.01 17.98 13.18
C PHE A 68 25.65 17.71 12.52
N ILE A 69 25.63 17.41 11.22
CA ILE A 69 24.40 17.03 10.51
C ILE A 69 23.82 15.77 11.13
N SER A 70 24.59 14.74 11.36
CA SER A 70 24.13 13.46 11.93
C SER A 70 23.62 13.62 13.37
N SER A 71 24.26 14.49 14.17
CA SER A 71 23.89 14.74 15.57
C SER A 71 22.69 15.68 15.72
N ASN A 72 22.45 16.54 14.72
CA ASN A 72 21.45 17.61 14.75
C ASN A 72 20.45 17.54 13.57
N ALA A 73 20.74 16.75 12.52
CA ALA A 73 19.72 16.34 11.57
C ALA A 73 18.75 15.42 12.31
N TYR A 74 17.71 16.04 12.80
CA TYR A 74 16.62 15.39 13.49
C TYR A 74 16.87 13.89 13.72
N PRO A 75 17.30 13.45 14.88
CA PRO A 75 16.50 12.43 15.45
C PRO A 75 15.18 13.19 15.67
N VAL A 76 14.15 12.95 14.90
CA VAL A 76 12.84 12.92 15.54
C VAL A 76 13.15 12.06 16.76
N LYS A 77 13.29 12.66 17.94
CA LYS A 77 13.23 11.92 19.19
C LYS A 77 11.83 11.37 19.14
N SER A 78 11.72 10.22 18.45
CA SER A 78 10.49 9.47 18.47
C SER A 78 10.26 9.19 19.93
N ILE A 79 9.45 10.01 20.58
CA ILE A 79 9.06 9.84 21.98
C ILE A 79 8.37 8.48 22.11
N LEU A 80 7.78 8.02 21.01
CA LEU A 80 7.03 6.76 20.95
C LEU A 80 7.85 5.66 20.27
N ASP A 81 8.01 4.56 20.99
CA ASP A 81 8.59 3.34 20.41
C ASP A 81 7.63 2.75 19.37
N PRO A 82 8.05 2.56 18.11
CA PRO A 82 7.22 1.93 17.08
C PRO A 82 6.68 0.55 17.48
N ALA A 83 7.42 -0.20 18.30
CA ALA A 83 7.03 -1.55 18.74
C ALA A 83 5.66 -1.58 19.44
N GLN A 84 5.20 -0.47 20.02
CA GLN A 84 3.86 -0.36 20.64
C GLN A 84 2.71 -0.49 19.63
N PHE A 85 3.01 -0.34 18.35
CA PHE A 85 2.03 -0.38 17.25
C PHE A 85 2.15 -1.64 16.41
N HIS A 86 2.99 -2.59 16.84
CA HIS A 86 3.18 -3.88 16.19
C HIS A 86 2.52 -5.00 17.00
N VAL A 87 1.91 -5.94 16.32
CA VAL A 87 1.42 -7.17 16.93
C VAL A 87 2.17 -8.35 16.32
N ALA A 88 3.23 -8.77 17.01
CA ALA A 88 4.03 -9.93 16.64
C ALA A 88 3.36 -11.19 17.18
N ARG A 89 2.62 -11.91 16.35
CA ARG A 89 1.96 -13.18 16.69
C ARG A 89 2.86 -14.38 16.43
N THR A 90 3.74 -14.26 15.42
CA THR A 90 4.73 -15.27 15.08
C THR A 90 6.07 -14.61 14.79
N ARG A 91 7.15 -15.37 14.89
CA ARG A 91 8.45 -14.98 14.36
C ARG A 91 8.46 -15.19 12.83
N LEU A 92 9.26 -14.42 12.12
CA LEU A 92 9.49 -14.59 10.69
C LEU A 92 10.59 -15.65 10.43
N THR A 93 10.46 -16.81 11.08
CA THR A 93 11.49 -17.85 11.08
C THR A 93 11.65 -18.48 9.70
N ASN A 94 10.56 -18.70 9.00
CA ASN A 94 10.61 -19.37 7.69
C ASN A 94 11.34 -18.51 6.64
N SER A 95 10.99 -17.24 6.54
CA SER A 95 11.67 -16.31 5.64
C SER A 95 13.13 -16.07 6.08
N PHE A 96 13.41 -16.02 7.40
CA PHE A 96 14.78 -15.93 7.89
C PHE A 96 15.63 -17.09 7.39
N ILE A 97 15.15 -18.34 7.53
CA ILE A 97 15.87 -19.53 7.09
C ILE A 97 16.03 -19.50 5.57
N GLN A 98 14.97 -19.18 4.84
CA GLN A 98 15.00 -19.07 3.37
C GLN A 98 16.08 -18.08 2.90
N PHE A 99 16.17 -16.91 3.58
CA PHE A 99 17.13 -15.88 3.22
C PHE A 99 18.55 -16.21 3.66
N THR A 100 18.74 -16.81 4.85
CA THR A 100 20.10 -17.07 5.37
C THR A 100 20.72 -18.37 4.88
N LYS A 101 19.95 -19.47 4.80
CA LYS A 101 20.46 -20.80 4.43
C LYS A 101 20.34 -21.05 2.93
N GLU A 102 19.15 -20.85 2.37
CA GLU A 102 18.89 -21.08 0.94
C GLU A 102 19.40 -19.94 0.06
N LYS A 103 19.70 -18.78 0.67
CA LYS A 103 20.22 -17.57 0.02
C LYS A 103 19.39 -17.12 -1.20
N THR A 104 18.10 -17.40 -1.14
CA THR A 104 17.09 -16.93 -2.11
C THR A 104 15.88 -16.43 -1.36
N GLY A 105 15.18 -15.44 -1.95
CA GLY A 105 13.98 -14.89 -1.33
C GLY A 105 13.05 -14.26 -2.35
N ARG A 106 11.79 -14.69 -2.36
CA ARG A 106 10.75 -14.01 -3.12
C ARG A 106 9.83 -13.28 -2.17
N VAL A 107 9.83 -11.94 -2.29
CA VAL A 107 9.09 -11.04 -1.43
C VAL A 107 8.05 -10.30 -2.25
N ALA A 108 6.78 -10.36 -1.85
CA ALA A 108 5.71 -9.67 -2.55
C ALA A 108 5.07 -8.60 -1.68
N PHE A 109 4.72 -7.47 -2.31
CA PHE A 109 4.03 -6.34 -1.71
C PHE A 109 2.70 -6.16 -2.45
N MET A 110 1.59 -6.37 -1.76
CA MET A 110 0.26 -6.20 -2.31
C MET A 110 -0.48 -5.10 -1.57
N GLY A 111 -1.29 -4.31 -2.28
CA GLY A 111 -2.05 -3.22 -1.69
C GLY A 111 -2.59 -2.25 -2.72
N GLY A 112 -2.98 -1.08 -2.25
CA GLY A 112 -3.50 0.02 -3.06
C GLY A 112 -2.42 0.96 -3.59
N SER A 113 -2.79 2.24 -3.75
CA SER A 113 -1.88 3.29 -4.24
C SER A 113 -0.72 3.60 -3.30
N ILE A 114 -0.88 3.38 -2.01
CA ILE A 114 0.17 3.62 -1.02
C ILE A 114 1.31 2.60 -1.21
N THR A 115 0.98 1.38 -1.62
CA THR A 115 1.95 0.34 -1.97
C THR A 115 2.48 0.50 -3.40
N GLU A 116 1.64 0.88 -4.38
CA GLU A 116 2.06 1.13 -5.77
C GLU A 116 3.09 2.25 -5.87
N ASN A 117 2.87 3.35 -5.13
CA ASN A 117 3.77 4.49 -5.15
C ASN A 117 5.15 4.16 -4.55
N PRO A 118 6.25 4.70 -5.14
CA PRO A 118 7.56 4.54 -4.54
C PRO A 118 7.63 5.22 -3.17
N GLY A 119 8.32 4.57 -2.22
CA GLY A 119 8.47 5.12 -0.87
C GLY A 119 8.87 4.06 0.15
N TRP A 120 8.00 3.77 1.12
CA TRP A 120 8.25 2.83 2.20
C TRP A 120 8.70 1.45 1.68
N ARG A 121 8.06 0.94 0.63
CA ARG A 121 8.36 -0.35 0.02
C ARG A 121 9.81 -0.44 -0.47
N ASN A 122 10.30 0.61 -1.16
CA ASN A 122 11.68 0.66 -1.66
C ASN A 122 12.70 0.62 -0.51
N LYS A 123 12.41 1.29 0.60
CA LYS A 123 13.27 1.29 1.80
C LYS A 123 13.30 -0.06 2.50
N VAL A 124 12.15 -0.74 2.57
CA VAL A 124 12.06 -2.11 3.11
C VAL A 124 12.81 -3.09 2.19
N THR A 125 12.70 -2.95 0.87
CA THR A 125 13.49 -3.73 -0.10
C THR A 125 14.99 -3.54 0.14
N GLN A 126 15.45 -2.30 0.28
CA GLN A 126 16.84 -1.98 0.57
C GLN A 126 17.28 -2.60 1.91
N TYR A 127 16.48 -2.44 2.97
CA TYR A 127 16.78 -3.04 4.27
C TYR A 127 16.95 -4.56 4.20
N LEU A 128 16.06 -5.26 3.47
CA LEU A 128 16.18 -6.72 3.32
C LEU A 128 17.47 -7.11 2.58
N GLN A 129 17.84 -6.38 1.54
CA GLN A 129 19.10 -6.61 0.81
C GLN A 129 20.33 -6.36 1.68
N GLU A 130 20.32 -5.29 2.50
CA GLU A 130 21.41 -4.97 3.43
C GLU A 130 21.49 -5.97 4.58
N ARG A 131 20.33 -6.42 5.08
CA ARG A 131 20.26 -7.38 6.21
C ARG A 131 20.69 -8.79 5.82
N PHE A 132 20.45 -9.16 4.55
CA PHE A 132 20.76 -10.47 3.99
C PHE A 132 21.57 -10.34 2.70
N PRO A 133 22.82 -9.87 2.77
CA PRO A 133 23.61 -9.48 1.60
C PRO A 133 23.95 -10.61 0.64
N GLU A 134 23.92 -11.85 1.10
CA GLU A 134 24.19 -13.03 0.26
C GLU A 134 22.93 -13.60 -0.41
N THR A 135 21.76 -13.03 -0.12
CA THR A 135 20.48 -13.52 -0.62
C THR A 135 20.16 -12.94 -1.98
N LYS A 136 19.85 -13.81 -2.93
CA LYS A 136 19.28 -13.40 -4.22
C LYS A 136 17.80 -13.15 -4.07
N PHE A 137 17.41 -11.90 -3.98
CA PHE A 137 16.01 -11.50 -3.87
C PHE A 137 15.32 -11.31 -5.20
N GLU A 138 14.06 -11.70 -5.25
CA GLU A 138 13.06 -11.26 -6.24
C GLU A 138 11.96 -10.51 -5.51
N PHE A 139 11.77 -9.23 -5.86
CA PHE A 139 10.73 -8.39 -5.28
C PHE A 139 9.58 -8.20 -6.25
N ILE A 140 8.37 -8.52 -5.83
CA ILE A 140 7.15 -8.41 -6.62
C ILE A 140 6.36 -7.20 -6.11
N ASP A 141 6.19 -6.20 -6.98
CA ASP A 141 5.29 -5.08 -6.76
C ASP A 141 3.91 -5.43 -7.32
N ALA A 142 2.97 -5.69 -6.43
CA ALA A 142 1.58 -5.94 -6.73
C ALA A 142 0.67 -4.86 -6.11
N GLY A 143 1.20 -3.65 -5.87
CA GLY A 143 0.42 -2.47 -5.54
C GLY A 143 -0.37 -1.99 -6.75
N ILE A 144 -1.67 -1.81 -6.62
CA ILE A 144 -2.55 -1.24 -7.65
C ILE A 144 -3.50 -0.24 -7.03
N SER A 145 -3.40 0.99 -7.48
CA SER A 145 -4.24 2.09 -6.99
C SER A 145 -5.72 1.73 -6.97
N SER A 146 -6.38 2.10 -5.86
CA SER A 146 -7.82 1.91 -5.64
C SER A 146 -8.26 0.45 -5.44
N THR A 147 -7.34 -0.47 -5.14
CA THR A 147 -7.67 -1.87 -4.83
C THR A 147 -7.54 -2.14 -3.33
N GLY A 148 -8.59 -2.68 -2.73
CA GLY A 148 -8.64 -3.15 -1.35
C GLY A 148 -8.57 -4.69 -1.26
N SER A 149 -9.07 -5.26 -0.16
CA SER A 149 -8.98 -6.70 0.13
C SER A 149 -9.77 -7.58 -0.85
N THR A 150 -11.00 -7.20 -1.22
CA THR A 150 -11.80 -7.97 -2.20
C THR A 150 -11.10 -8.03 -3.57
N PRO A 151 -10.70 -6.90 -4.20
CA PRO A 151 -9.85 -6.96 -5.39
C PRO A 151 -8.57 -7.77 -5.18
N GLY A 152 -7.91 -7.61 -4.04
CA GLY A 152 -6.71 -8.34 -3.66
C GLY A 152 -6.92 -9.85 -3.76
N ALA A 153 -7.99 -10.38 -3.17
CA ALA A 153 -8.28 -11.81 -3.15
C ALA A 153 -8.46 -12.42 -4.56
N PHE A 154 -9.09 -11.69 -5.49
CA PHE A 154 -9.30 -12.19 -6.86
C PHE A 154 -8.09 -12.03 -7.78
N ARG A 155 -7.19 -11.06 -7.53
CA ARG A 155 -6.00 -10.82 -8.35
C ARG A 155 -4.74 -11.53 -7.84
N LEU A 156 -4.77 -12.06 -6.61
CA LEU A 156 -3.62 -12.68 -5.95
C LEU A 156 -3.00 -13.80 -6.80
N ALA A 157 -3.83 -14.70 -7.33
CA ALA A 157 -3.35 -15.83 -8.11
C ALA A 157 -2.56 -15.39 -9.34
N SER A 158 -3.10 -14.45 -10.13
CA SER A 158 -2.50 -14.02 -11.39
C SER A 158 -1.33 -13.05 -11.22
N GLU A 159 -1.35 -12.20 -10.22
CA GLU A 159 -0.37 -11.11 -10.07
C GLU A 159 0.77 -11.44 -9.12
N VAL A 160 0.53 -12.32 -8.16
CA VAL A 160 1.52 -12.69 -7.14
C VAL A 160 1.90 -14.17 -7.27
N LEU A 161 0.93 -15.10 -7.12
CA LEU A 161 1.24 -16.53 -7.05
C LEU A 161 1.75 -17.09 -8.38
N ALA A 162 1.32 -16.54 -9.51
CA ALA A 162 1.86 -16.90 -10.83
C ALA A 162 3.36 -16.61 -10.99
N LYS A 163 3.95 -15.79 -10.11
CA LYS A 163 5.41 -15.52 -10.08
C LYS A 163 6.20 -16.61 -9.36
N GLY A 164 5.52 -17.51 -8.67
CA GLY A 164 6.08 -18.65 -7.93
C GLY A 164 5.87 -18.55 -6.43
N LYS A 165 6.54 -19.42 -5.69
CA LYS A 165 6.43 -19.53 -4.23
C LYS A 165 6.89 -18.24 -3.56
N ILE A 166 6.04 -17.63 -2.73
CA ILE A 166 6.34 -16.41 -1.96
C ILE A 166 6.83 -16.81 -0.58
N ASP A 167 7.92 -16.21 -0.13
CA ASP A 167 8.54 -16.50 1.17
C ASP A 167 8.15 -15.47 2.24
N LEU A 168 8.02 -14.19 1.84
CA LEU A 168 7.57 -13.10 2.69
C LEU A 168 6.55 -12.25 1.93
N PHE A 169 5.41 -12.01 2.56
CA PHE A 169 4.29 -11.29 1.94
C PHE A 169 3.83 -10.12 2.80
N PHE A 170 3.73 -8.95 2.18
CA PHE A 170 3.22 -7.73 2.78
C PHE A 170 1.89 -7.35 2.15
N GLU A 171 0.88 -7.05 2.99
CA GLU A 171 -0.48 -6.72 2.54
C GLU A 171 -1.02 -5.49 3.24
N GLU A 172 -1.63 -4.57 2.47
CA GLU A 172 -2.41 -3.46 3.02
C GLU A 172 -3.68 -3.21 2.20
N ALA A 173 -4.81 -3.03 2.84
CA ALA A 173 -6.10 -2.83 2.17
C ALA A 173 -7.04 -1.85 2.90
N ALA A 174 -6.77 -1.50 4.16
CA ALA A 174 -7.71 -0.82 5.04
C ALA A 174 -8.21 0.55 4.51
N VAL A 175 -7.37 1.31 3.79
CA VAL A 175 -7.78 2.59 3.20
C VAL A 175 -8.79 2.36 2.08
N ASN A 176 -8.47 1.45 1.16
CA ASN A 176 -9.31 1.20 0.00
C ASN A 176 -10.59 0.44 0.34
N ASP A 177 -10.59 -0.42 1.34
CA ASP A 177 -11.81 -1.10 1.79
C ASP A 177 -12.86 -0.11 2.28
N ARG A 178 -12.45 0.93 3.03
CA ARG A 178 -13.33 2.04 3.41
C ARG A 178 -13.75 2.87 2.21
N THR A 179 -12.78 3.36 1.44
CA THR A 179 -13.02 4.30 0.33
C THR A 179 -13.90 3.70 -0.76
N ASN A 180 -13.79 2.38 -0.97
CA ASN A 180 -14.61 1.64 -1.94
C ASN A 180 -15.96 1.21 -1.37
N GLY A 181 -16.21 1.45 -0.07
CA GLY A 181 -17.48 1.14 0.57
C GLY A 181 -17.75 -0.35 0.79
N PHE A 182 -16.70 -1.17 0.92
CA PHE A 182 -16.88 -2.57 1.28
C PHE A 182 -17.43 -2.68 2.70
N ASN A 183 -18.48 -3.48 2.87
CA ASN A 183 -19.03 -3.76 4.19
C ASN A 183 -18.13 -4.71 5.00
N ASN A 184 -18.43 -4.89 6.29
CA ASN A 184 -17.61 -5.71 7.18
C ASN A 184 -17.42 -7.15 6.66
N GLN A 185 -18.47 -7.75 6.12
CA GLN A 185 -18.41 -9.11 5.59
C GLN A 185 -17.47 -9.21 4.38
N ALA A 186 -17.59 -8.28 3.43
CA ALA A 186 -16.72 -8.22 2.26
C ALA A 186 -15.25 -8.01 2.64
N GLN A 187 -14.97 -7.16 3.64
CA GLN A 187 -13.63 -6.94 4.17
C GLN A 187 -13.03 -8.20 4.80
N VAL A 188 -13.80 -8.92 5.62
CA VAL A 188 -13.38 -10.20 6.21
C VAL A 188 -13.16 -11.23 5.10
N ARG A 189 -14.11 -11.41 4.18
CA ARG A 189 -14.02 -12.37 3.08
C ARG A 189 -12.83 -12.09 2.16
N GLY A 190 -12.55 -10.82 1.88
CA GLY A 190 -11.41 -10.39 1.08
C GLY A 190 -10.08 -10.66 1.76
N MET A 191 -9.89 -10.17 2.98
CA MET A 191 -8.65 -10.35 3.73
C MET A 191 -8.38 -11.83 4.06
N GLU A 192 -9.39 -12.58 4.49
CA GLU A 192 -9.28 -14.03 4.69
C GLU A 192 -8.96 -14.75 3.39
N GLY A 193 -9.57 -14.30 2.29
CA GLY A 193 -9.29 -14.79 0.95
C GLY A 193 -7.79 -14.70 0.64
N ILE A 194 -7.18 -13.54 0.83
CA ILE A 194 -5.75 -13.31 0.60
C ILE A 194 -4.89 -14.20 1.50
N VAL A 195 -5.06 -14.11 2.82
CA VAL A 195 -4.23 -14.81 3.80
C VAL A 195 -4.31 -16.32 3.62
N ARG A 196 -5.52 -16.85 3.44
CA ARG A 196 -5.75 -18.29 3.30
C ARG A 196 -5.21 -18.82 1.97
N HIS A 197 -5.43 -18.11 0.87
CA HIS A 197 -4.91 -18.49 -0.45
C HIS A 197 -3.37 -18.49 -0.47
N MET A 198 -2.74 -17.48 0.13
CA MET A 198 -1.28 -17.45 0.31
C MET A 198 -0.76 -18.68 1.06
N ARG A 199 -1.40 -19.06 2.18
CA ARG A 199 -0.98 -20.22 2.97
C ARG A 199 -1.29 -21.56 2.34
N ILE A 200 -2.33 -21.66 1.54
CA ILE A 200 -2.61 -22.85 0.71
C ILE A 200 -1.50 -23.00 -0.33
N SER A 201 -1.10 -21.92 -0.98
CA SER A 201 -0.02 -21.92 -1.99
C SER A 201 1.36 -22.20 -1.36
N ASN A 202 1.65 -21.64 -0.21
CA ASN A 202 2.87 -21.88 0.55
C ASN A 202 2.61 -21.91 2.06
N PRO A 203 2.54 -23.09 2.71
CA PRO A 203 2.35 -23.18 4.15
C PRO A 203 3.46 -22.54 5.00
N LEU A 204 4.61 -22.24 4.40
CA LEU A 204 5.74 -21.59 5.06
C LEU A 204 5.78 -20.07 4.89
N VAL A 205 4.85 -19.47 4.15
CA VAL A 205 4.90 -18.02 3.89
C VAL A 205 4.74 -17.21 5.17
N ASP A 206 5.69 -16.33 5.43
CA ASP A 206 5.55 -15.33 6.49
C ASP A 206 4.74 -14.13 5.94
N ILE A 207 3.71 -13.71 6.69
CA ILE A 207 2.78 -12.65 6.27
C ILE A 207 2.80 -11.53 7.29
N VAL A 208 2.82 -10.28 6.79
CA VAL A 208 2.69 -9.06 7.58
C VAL A 208 1.58 -8.19 6.95
N VAL A 209 0.57 -7.86 7.74
CA VAL A 209 -0.50 -6.94 7.32
C VAL A 209 -0.23 -5.56 7.92
N MET A 210 -0.33 -4.52 7.08
CA MET A 210 -0.14 -3.14 7.50
C MET A 210 -1.47 -2.37 7.41
N HIS A 211 -1.71 -1.48 8.37
CA HIS A 211 -2.90 -0.62 8.38
C HIS A 211 -2.50 0.82 8.12
N CYS A 212 -2.60 1.25 6.86
CA CYS A 212 -2.31 2.61 6.44
C CYS A 212 -3.31 3.62 7.01
N VAL A 213 -2.84 4.86 7.19
CA VAL A 213 -3.61 5.96 7.76
C VAL A 213 -4.33 6.79 6.71
N ASP A 214 -5.48 7.32 7.09
CA ASP A 214 -6.22 8.40 6.43
C ASP A 214 -6.84 9.33 7.49
N PRO A 215 -7.37 10.50 7.12
CA PRO A 215 -7.95 11.46 8.05
C PRO A 215 -9.09 10.89 8.91
N GLU A 216 -9.91 10.01 8.36
CA GLU A 216 -11.04 9.40 9.06
C GLU A 216 -10.54 8.47 10.17
N LYS A 217 -9.51 7.68 9.91
CA LYS A 217 -8.88 6.81 10.91
C LYS A 217 -8.21 7.61 12.02
N ILE A 218 -7.57 8.74 11.70
CA ILE A 218 -7.02 9.65 12.70
C ILE A 218 -8.15 10.15 13.61
N ALA A 219 -9.27 10.60 13.05
CA ALA A 219 -10.40 11.08 13.81
C ALA A 219 -10.98 9.99 14.72
N GLU A 220 -11.14 8.76 14.22
CA GLU A 220 -11.65 7.63 15.01
C GLU A 220 -10.71 7.27 16.16
N TYR A 221 -9.40 7.12 15.92
CA TYR A 221 -8.44 6.84 16.98
C TYR A 221 -8.36 7.99 18.01
N THR A 222 -8.44 9.24 17.56
CA THR A 222 -8.48 10.40 18.46
C THR A 222 -9.73 10.38 19.35
N ALA A 223 -10.84 9.87 18.82
CA ALA A 223 -12.08 9.66 19.57
C ALA A 223 -12.09 8.37 20.42
N GLY A 224 -10.96 7.67 20.54
CA GLY A 224 -10.85 6.39 21.27
C GLY A 224 -11.52 5.20 20.59
N LYS A 225 -11.84 5.30 19.29
CA LYS A 225 -12.45 4.23 18.50
C LYS A 225 -11.42 3.53 17.62
N ILE A 226 -11.64 2.25 17.34
CA ILE A 226 -10.87 1.51 16.36
C ILE A 226 -11.63 1.51 15.04
N PRO A 227 -11.01 1.87 13.91
CA PRO A 227 -11.65 1.81 12.59
C PRO A 227 -12.16 0.39 12.24
N ASN A 228 -13.37 0.29 11.69
CA ASN A 228 -14.01 -1.00 11.40
C ASN A 228 -13.17 -1.90 10.47
N GLU A 229 -12.57 -1.35 9.44
CA GLU A 229 -11.72 -2.11 8.52
C GLU A 229 -10.48 -2.67 9.21
N ILE A 230 -9.93 -1.96 10.21
CA ILE A 230 -8.83 -2.46 11.02
C ILE A 230 -9.33 -3.58 11.95
N ILE A 231 -10.51 -3.44 12.56
CA ILE A 231 -11.11 -4.52 13.36
C ILE A 231 -11.28 -5.78 12.52
N ASN A 232 -11.81 -5.66 11.31
CA ASN A 232 -12.06 -6.79 10.42
C ASN A 232 -10.76 -7.47 9.94
N HIS A 233 -9.73 -6.68 9.63
CA HIS A 233 -8.42 -7.22 9.23
C HIS A 233 -7.70 -7.87 10.41
N GLU A 234 -7.78 -7.28 11.60
CA GLU A 234 -7.21 -7.84 12.84
C GLU A 234 -7.92 -9.13 13.27
N LEU A 235 -9.23 -9.25 13.02
CA LEU A 235 -9.96 -10.49 13.21
C LEU A 235 -9.34 -11.64 12.39
N VAL A 236 -9.09 -11.39 11.10
CA VAL A 236 -8.43 -12.36 10.22
C VAL A 236 -6.99 -12.60 10.65
N ALA A 237 -6.22 -11.54 10.90
CA ALA A 237 -4.82 -11.65 11.31
C ALA A 237 -4.67 -12.45 12.61
N SER A 238 -5.55 -12.22 13.58
CA SER A 238 -5.57 -12.97 14.85
C SER A 238 -5.91 -14.45 14.64
N HIS A 239 -6.93 -14.73 13.84
CA HIS A 239 -7.37 -16.10 13.56
C HIS A 239 -6.27 -16.95 12.89
N TYR A 240 -5.49 -16.34 12.01
CA TYR A 240 -4.41 -17.01 11.28
C TYR A 240 -3.02 -16.80 11.90
N ASN A 241 -2.90 -16.19 13.07
CA ASN A 241 -1.62 -15.81 13.67
C ASN A 241 -0.70 -15.04 12.71
N VAL A 242 -1.27 -14.07 11.99
CA VAL A 242 -0.55 -13.18 11.08
C VAL A 242 -0.10 -11.93 11.85
N ASN A 243 1.12 -11.49 11.59
CA ASN A 243 1.70 -10.30 12.19
C ASN A 243 1.08 -9.02 11.61
N THR A 244 0.94 -7.98 12.43
CA THR A 244 0.39 -6.71 11.96
C THR A 244 1.22 -5.51 12.42
N VAL A 245 1.26 -4.47 11.57
CA VAL A 245 1.86 -3.17 11.85
C VAL A 245 0.79 -2.10 11.68
N ASN A 246 0.40 -1.44 12.77
CA ASN A 246 -0.68 -0.46 12.76
C ASN A 246 -0.15 0.95 12.57
N TRP A 247 0.23 1.31 11.35
CA TRP A 247 0.67 2.66 10.99
C TRP A 247 -0.39 3.73 11.26
N SER A 248 -1.67 3.38 11.13
CA SER A 248 -2.76 4.30 11.39
C SER A 248 -2.79 4.76 12.85
N LYS A 249 -2.68 3.82 13.79
CA LYS A 249 -2.60 4.11 15.22
C LYS A 249 -1.29 4.84 15.56
N GLU A 250 -0.18 4.40 14.98
CA GLU A 250 1.15 5.01 15.19
C GLU A 250 1.17 6.48 14.75
N VAL A 251 0.77 6.78 13.52
CA VAL A 251 0.74 8.14 13.00
C VAL A 251 -0.17 9.04 13.85
N THR A 252 -1.35 8.54 14.24
CA THR A 252 -2.26 9.29 15.11
C THR A 252 -1.61 9.62 16.46
N ALA A 253 -0.97 8.63 17.10
CA ALA A 253 -0.32 8.81 18.40
C ALA A 253 0.86 9.79 18.31
N ARG A 254 1.68 9.72 17.24
CA ARG A 254 2.80 10.64 17.03
C ARG A 254 2.34 12.07 16.74
N ILE A 255 1.24 12.26 16.03
CA ILE A 255 0.62 13.58 15.84
C ILE A 255 0.13 14.11 17.18
N ALA A 256 -0.53 13.30 18.00
CA ALA A 256 -0.98 13.68 19.34
C ALA A 256 0.19 14.04 20.28
N ALA A 257 1.34 13.37 20.10
CA ALA A 257 2.59 13.67 20.81
C ALA A 257 3.37 14.87 20.24
N ALA A 258 2.82 15.57 19.25
CA ALA A 258 3.44 16.70 18.54
C ALA A 258 4.82 16.38 17.93
N GLU A 259 5.07 15.10 17.55
CA GLU A 259 6.30 14.74 16.85
C GLU A 259 6.31 15.29 15.41
N PHE A 260 5.16 15.39 14.77
CA PHE A 260 4.95 16.00 13.46
C PHE A 260 3.45 16.32 13.26
N SER A 261 3.14 17.02 12.17
CA SER A 261 1.77 17.37 11.81
C SER A 261 1.26 16.58 10.59
N TRP A 262 -0.04 16.35 10.54
CA TRP A 262 -0.66 15.79 9.34
C TRP A 262 -0.49 16.71 8.13
N LYS A 263 -0.82 17.99 8.31
CA LYS A 263 -0.92 18.96 7.21
C LYS A 263 0.43 19.34 6.60
N GLU A 264 1.43 19.62 7.45
CA GLU A 264 2.70 20.18 6.99
C GLU A 264 3.70 19.08 6.61
N ASP A 265 3.71 17.97 7.39
CA ASP A 265 4.72 16.94 7.28
C ASP A 265 4.22 15.71 6.50
N PHE A 266 3.15 15.09 6.98
CA PHE A 266 2.61 13.86 6.38
C PHE A 266 1.82 14.16 5.09
N ARG A 267 1.01 15.19 5.10
CA ARG A 267 0.24 15.87 4.04
C ARG A 267 -1.03 15.19 3.60
N ASP A 268 -1.01 13.92 3.24
CA ASP A 268 -2.09 13.23 2.55
C ASP A 268 -2.10 11.74 2.94
N LEU A 269 -3.19 11.04 2.59
CA LEU A 269 -3.23 9.58 2.66
C LEU A 269 -2.19 8.91 1.73
N HIS A 270 -1.75 9.62 0.67
CA HIS A 270 -0.55 9.30 -0.09
C HIS A 270 0.63 10.07 0.53
N PRO A 271 1.36 9.45 1.48
CA PRO A 271 2.24 10.20 2.35
C PRO A 271 3.34 10.94 1.58
N SER A 272 3.72 12.11 2.09
CA SER A 272 4.92 12.81 1.64
C SER A 272 6.17 11.93 1.80
N LYS A 273 7.32 12.38 1.30
CA LYS A 273 8.60 11.68 1.54
C LYS A 273 8.85 11.43 3.03
N PHE A 274 8.47 12.38 3.90
CA PHE A 274 8.55 12.24 5.34
C PHE A 274 7.61 11.13 5.86
N GLY A 275 6.34 11.13 5.45
CA GLY A 275 5.38 10.10 5.86
C GLY A 275 5.76 8.70 5.35
N GLN A 276 6.32 8.59 4.14
CA GLN A 276 6.89 7.35 3.63
C GLN A 276 8.06 6.84 4.49
N GLU A 277 8.88 7.76 5.03
CA GLU A 277 9.96 7.44 5.96
C GLU A 277 9.42 6.94 7.30
N VAL A 278 8.34 7.55 7.82
CA VAL A 278 7.68 7.10 9.05
C VAL A 278 7.20 5.65 8.90
N TYR A 279 6.52 5.32 7.79
CA TYR A 279 6.09 3.95 7.49
C TYR A 279 7.26 2.98 7.39
N ALA A 280 8.29 3.36 6.62
CA ALA A 280 9.45 2.51 6.42
C ALA A 280 10.17 2.21 7.75
N ARG A 281 10.43 3.22 8.58
CA ARG A 281 11.10 3.04 9.87
C ARG A 281 10.31 2.15 10.83
N SER A 282 9.00 2.31 10.87
CA SER A 282 8.12 1.45 11.68
C SER A 282 8.23 -0.02 11.24
N LEU A 283 8.07 -0.28 9.94
CA LEU A 283 8.14 -1.65 9.43
C LEU A 283 9.54 -2.24 9.53
N ILE A 284 10.61 -1.47 9.29
CA ILE A 284 12.00 -1.91 9.48
C ILE A 284 12.28 -2.22 10.95
N ASN A 285 11.77 -1.42 11.88
CA ASN A 285 11.86 -1.73 13.31
C ASN A 285 11.17 -3.07 13.63
N TYR A 286 9.95 -3.28 13.11
CA TYR A 286 9.27 -4.56 13.24
C TYR A 286 10.10 -5.72 12.69
N LEU A 287 10.60 -5.62 11.46
CA LEU A 287 11.40 -6.66 10.81
C LEU A 287 12.71 -6.93 11.56
N SER A 288 13.38 -5.89 12.05
CA SER A 288 14.60 -6.03 12.84
C SER A 288 14.35 -6.83 14.12
N ASN A 289 13.25 -6.55 14.82
CA ASN A 289 12.86 -7.28 16.02
C ASN A 289 12.41 -8.72 15.70
N ALA A 290 11.63 -8.91 14.62
CA ALA A 290 11.12 -10.20 14.20
C ALA A 290 12.25 -11.17 13.76
N TYR A 291 13.28 -10.65 13.09
CA TYR A 291 14.48 -11.40 12.70
C TYR A 291 15.56 -11.45 13.80
N GLY A 292 15.40 -10.66 14.85
CA GLY A 292 16.33 -10.68 15.99
C GLY A 292 16.28 -12.01 16.74
N ASN A 293 17.43 -12.51 17.15
CA ASN A 293 17.54 -13.70 17.98
C ASN A 293 16.90 -14.99 17.41
N ILE A 294 16.78 -15.11 16.08
CA ILE A 294 16.45 -16.38 15.44
C ILE A 294 17.73 -17.18 15.31
N SER A 295 17.72 -18.42 15.86
CA SER A 295 18.87 -19.32 15.74
C SER A 295 19.07 -19.76 14.28
N LEU A 296 20.31 -19.85 13.86
CA LEU A 296 20.68 -20.46 12.58
C LEU A 296 20.34 -21.96 12.52
N GLU A 297 20.17 -22.62 13.68
CA GLU A 297 19.74 -24.01 13.77
C GLU A 297 18.22 -24.19 13.70
N ALA A 298 17.45 -23.07 13.67
CA ALA A 298 16.01 -23.16 13.54
C ALA A 298 15.62 -23.90 12.25
N LEU A 299 14.49 -24.60 12.32
CA LEU A 299 13.91 -25.32 11.19
C LEU A 299 12.64 -24.61 10.72
N PRO A 300 12.34 -24.64 9.40
CA PRO A 300 11.09 -24.11 8.88
C PRO A 300 9.92 -24.92 9.45
N SER A 301 8.82 -24.23 9.73
CA SER A 301 7.60 -24.84 10.26
C SER A 301 6.37 -24.29 9.53
N SER A 302 5.51 -25.19 9.10
CA SER A 302 4.25 -24.78 8.45
C SER A 302 3.37 -24.03 9.43
N HIS A 303 2.85 -22.90 8.98
CA HIS A 303 1.81 -22.18 9.69
C HIS A 303 0.51 -22.99 9.73
N VAL A 304 -0.16 -22.95 10.86
CA VAL A 304 -1.47 -23.61 11.00
C VAL A 304 -2.46 -22.95 10.03
N LEU A 305 -3.23 -23.78 9.33
CA LEU A 305 -4.33 -23.34 8.48
C LEU A 305 -5.66 -23.75 9.17
N PRO A 306 -6.25 -22.87 10.02
CA PRO A 306 -7.49 -23.19 10.72
C PRO A 306 -8.67 -23.30 9.76
N ALA A 307 -9.84 -23.73 10.26
CA ALA A 307 -11.08 -23.62 9.51
C ALA A 307 -11.34 -22.15 9.12
N PRO A 308 -11.94 -21.86 7.96
CA PRO A 308 -12.20 -20.47 7.58
C PRO A 308 -13.16 -19.80 8.56
N ILE A 309 -12.98 -18.49 8.80
CA ILE A 309 -13.93 -17.64 9.54
C ILE A 309 -15.25 -17.62 8.80
N ASP A 310 -15.20 -17.41 7.48
CA ASP A 310 -16.35 -17.51 6.59
C ASP A 310 -16.07 -18.52 5.46
N LYS A 311 -16.87 -19.56 5.37
CA LYS A 311 -16.74 -20.60 4.31
C LYS A 311 -16.90 -20.05 2.88
N PHE A 312 -17.37 -18.82 2.73
CA PHE A 312 -17.54 -18.11 1.48
C PHE A 312 -16.43 -17.08 1.21
N SER A 313 -15.44 -16.99 2.08
CA SER A 313 -14.26 -16.15 1.85
C SER A 313 -13.59 -16.50 0.53
N TYR A 314 -12.95 -15.49 -0.11
CA TYR A 314 -12.49 -15.59 -1.50
C TYR A 314 -11.11 -16.24 -1.65
N PHE A 315 -10.86 -17.34 -0.92
CA PHE A 315 -9.54 -18.03 -0.93
C PHE A 315 -9.30 -18.94 -2.15
N GLU A 316 -10.31 -19.10 -3.00
CA GLU A 316 -10.21 -19.72 -4.33
C GLU A 316 -10.47 -18.65 -5.42
N GLY A 317 -10.34 -17.38 -5.05
CA GLY A 317 -10.59 -16.23 -5.91
C GLY A 317 -9.62 -16.17 -7.10
N ASN A 318 -10.15 -16.08 -8.32
CA ASN A 318 -9.38 -16.05 -9.55
C ASN A 318 -10.02 -15.13 -10.58
N TYR A 319 -9.18 -14.66 -11.52
CA TYR A 319 -9.66 -14.04 -12.76
C TYR A 319 -10.01 -15.12 -13.79
N VAL A 320 -11.17 -14.94 -14.43
CA VAL A 320 -11.54 -15.69 -15.63
C VAL A 320 -11.57 -14.72 -16.81
N ASP A 321 -10.91 -15.13 -17.90
CA ASP A 321 -10.77 -14.31 -19.11
C ASP A 321 -12.12 -14.00 -19.75
N VAL A 322 -12.28 -12.79 -20.24
CA VAL A 322 -13.49 -12.33 -20.93
C VAL A 322 -13.82 -13.14 -22.18
N LYS A 323 -12.82 -13.80 -22.79
CA LYS A 323 -12.99 -14.68 -23.94
C LYS A 323 -13.77 -15.96 -23.63
N ASN A 324 -13.92 -16.30 -22.35
CA ASN A 324 -14.73 -17.44 -21.93
C ASN A 324 -16.24 -17.16 -21.97
N ALA A 325 -16.62 -15.88 -22.16
CA ALA A 325 -18.02 -15.52 -22.31
C ALA A 325 -18.58 -15.89 -23.68
N THR A 326 -19.82 -16.38 -23.70
CA THR A 326 -20.58 -16.55 -24.92
C THR A 326 -21.38 -15.29 -25.21
N ILE A 327 -21.07 -14.62 -26.31
CA ILE A 327 -21.81 -13.45 -26.78
C ILE A 327 -23.12 -13.90 -27.42
N LEU A 328 -24.25 -13.46 -26.87
CA LEU A 328 -25.57 -13.75 -27.41
C LEU A 328 -26.03 -12.64 -28.36
N SER A 329 -25.81 -11.39 -28.00
CA SER A 329 -26.12 -10.23 -28.87
C SER A 329 -25.33 -8.96 -28.45
N LYS A 330 -24.89 -8.17 -29.41
CA LYS A 330 -24.43 -6.76 -29.27
C LYS A 330 -23.29 -6.54 -28.27
N TRP A 331 -22.64 -7.53 -27.80
CA TRP A 331 -21.34 -7.45 -27.13
C TRP A 331 -20.23 -7.68 -28.13
N SER A 332 -19.06 -7.12 -27.86
CA SER A 332 -17.86 -7.38 -28.64
C SER A 332 -16.63 -7.43 -27.74
N ILE A 333 -15.55 -8.07 -28.19
CA ILE A 333 -14.28 -8.03 -27.52
C ILE A 333 -13.41 -6.98 -28.20
N ASP A 334 -13.03 -5.92 -27.46
CA ASP A 334 -11.96 -4.99 -27.85
C ASP A 334 -10.64 -5.54 -27.32
N GLU A 335 -9.79 -6.09 -28.19
CA GLU A 335 -8.54 -6.78 -27.82
C GLU A 335 -7.50 -5.88 -27.17
N LYS A 336 -7.57 -4.56 -27.37
CA LYS A 336 -6.63 -3.56 -26.86
C LYS A 336 -7.36 -2.33 -26.35
N TRP A 337 -8.34 -2.56 -25.50
CA TRP A 337 -9.19 -1.48 -25.01
C TRP A 337 -8.41 -0.36 -24.35
N VAL A 338 -8.75 0.86 -24.71
CA VAL A 338 -8.33 2.12 -24.07
C VAL A 338 -9.50 3.08 -24.05
N PRO A 339 -9.56 4.03 -23.08
CA PRO A 339 -10.54 5.12 -23.12
C PRO A 339 -10.42 5.95 -24.40
N LYS A 340 -11.57 6.35 -24.97
CA LYS A 340 -11.63 7.15 -26.22
C LYS A 340 -12.28 8.55 -26.01
N ASP A 341 -12.61 8.86 -24.76
CA ASP A 341 -13.35 10.10 -24.37
C ASP A 341 -12.44 11.18 -23.78
N GLY A 342 -11.13 11.00 -23.83
CA GLY A 342 -10.15 11.92 -23.27
C GLY A 342 -9.95 11.77 -21.75
N VAL A 343 -10.71 10.90 -21.09
CA VAL A 343 -10.56 10.58 -19.67
C VAL A 343 -9.59 9.41 -19.50
N GLY A 344 -8.59 9.57 -18.63
CA GLY A 344 -7.58 8.53 -18.40
C GLY A 344 -8.10 7.29 -17.66
N GLY A 345 -7.25 6.28 -17.56
CA GLY A 345 -7.50 5.05 -16.80
C GLY A 345 -6.23 4.53 -16.12
N ARG A 346 -6.36 3.47 -15.35
CA ARG A 346 -5.19 2.80 -14.72
C ARG A 346 -4.43 2.00 -15.78
N LYS A 347 -3.12 2.25 -15.91
CA LYS A 347 -2.26 1.64 -16.95
C LYS A 347 -2.33 0.11 -16.96
N GLN A 348 -2.41 -0.51 -15.79
CA GLN A 348 -2.48 -1.96 -15.63
C GLN A 348 -3.74 -2.58 -16.25
N TYR A 349 -4.78 -1.77 -16.49
CA TYR A 349 -6.08 -2.19 -17.00
C TYR A 349 -6.40 -1.65 -18.40
N MET A 350 -5.42 -1.05 -19.06
CA MET A 350 -5.50 -0.58 -20.46
C MET A 350 -4.67 -1.48 -21.38
N ASN A 351 -4.90 -1.37 -22.69
CA ASN A 351 -4.24 -2.17 -23.74
C ASN A 351 -4.39 -3.69 -23.54
N ARG A 352 -5.56 -4.12 -23.08
CA ARG A 352 -5.89 -5.53 -22.85
C ARG A 352 -7.30 -5.85 -23.35
N PRO A 353 -7.63 -7.13 -23.51
CA PRO A 353 -9.00 -7.52 -23.90
C PRO A 353 -10.02 -6.99 -22.91
N ALA A 354 -11.10 -6.43 -23.43
CA ALA A 354 -12.28 -6.02 -22.69
C ALA A 354 -13.54 -6.48 -23.44
N LEU A 355 -14.49 -7.07 -22.73
CA LEU A 355 -15.80 -7.37 -23.27
C LEU A 355 -16.68 -6.13 -23.10
N VAL A 356 -17.15 -5.57 -24.23
CA VAL A 356 -17.73 -4.23 -24.29
C VAL A 356 -19.14 -4.28 -24.86
N ALA A 357 -20.08 -3.58 -24.21
CA ALA A 357 -21.41 -3.27 -24.74
C ALA A 357 -21.84 -1.86 -24.30
N ALA A 358 -22.70 -1.21 -25.10
CA ALA A 358 -23.28 0.07 -24.78
C ALA A 358 -24.77 0.18 -25.14
N GLU A 359 -25.31 -0.81 -25.82
CA GLU A 359 -26.70 -0.81 -26.27
C GLU A 359 -27.59 -1.58 -25.31
N ALA A 360 -28.75 -1.01 -24.98
CA ALA A 360 -29.76 -1.71 -24.19
C ALA A 360 -30.15 -3.04 -24.84
N GLY A 361 -30.32 -4.08 -24.03
CA GLY A 361 -30.63 -5.43 -24.48
C GLY A 361 -29.45 -6.22 -25.08
N ALA A 362 -28.22 -5.65 -25.10
CA ALA A 362 -27.02 -6.43 -25.40
C ALA A 362 -26.87 -7.55 -24.36
N GLU A 363 -26.62 -8.80 -24.77
CA GLU A 363 -26.69 -9.97 -23.88
C GLU A 363 -25.51 -10.91 -24.08
N MET A 364 -25.01 -11.46 -22.94
CA MET A 364 -23.96 -12.47 -22.91
C MET A 364 -24.21 -13.46 -21.78
N GLU A 365 -23.53 -14.58 -21.82
CA GLU A 365 -23.52 -15.55 -20.73
C GLU A 365 -22.13 -16.11 -20.46
N LEU A 366 -21.93 -16.57 -19.22
CA LEU A 366 -20.73 -17.29 -18.82
C LEU A 366 -21.12 -18.49 -17.95
N THR A 367 -20.52 -19.63 -18.23
CA THR A 367 -20.58 -20.83 -17.35
C THR A 367 -19.33 -20.78 -16.44
N PHE A 368 -19.53 -20.94 -15.14
CA PHE A 368 -18.46 -20.96 -14.14
C PHE A 368 -18.73 -22.00 -13.06
N SER A 369 -17.72 -22.43 -12.35
CA SER A 369 -17.84 -23.29 -11.17
C SER A 369 -17.33 -22.52 -9.94
N GLY A 370 -18.11 -22.55 -8.85
CA GLY A 370 -17.68 -21.86 -7.62
C GLY A 370 -18.82 -21.35 -6.76
N LYS A 371 -18.44 -20.62 -5.70
CA LYS A 371 -19.33 -20.10 -4.66
C LYS A 371 -19.66 -18.61 -4.83
N ALA A 372 -18.92 -17.90 -5.70
CA ALA A 372 -19.17 -16.50 -6.00
C ALA A 372 -18.77 -16.16 -7.43
N ILE A 373 -19.49 -15.18 -7.99
CA ILE A 373 -19.21 -14.60 -9.31
C ILE A 373 -19.30 -13.09 -9.25
N GLY A 374 -18.37 -12.42 -9.90
CA GLY A 374 -18.34 -10.97 -10.04
C GLY A 374 -17.70 -10.54 -11.35
N ILE A 375 -17.52 -9.25 -11.48
CA ILE A 375 -16.88 -8.62 -12.63
C ILE A 375 -15.88 -7.54 -12.17
N CYS A 376 -14.74 -7.48 -12.82
CA CYS A 376 -13.86 -6.33 -12.81
C CYS A 376 -14.14 -5.53 -14.08
N ILE A 377 -14.56 -4.30 -13.93
CA ILE A 377 -14.95 -3.42 -15.03
C ILE A 377 -14.05 -2.19 -15.11
N ALA A 378 -13.96 -1.57 -16.29
CA ALA A 378 -13.47 -0.20 -16.43
C ALA A 378 -14.68 0.75 -16.32
N SER A 379 -14.94 1.24 -15.09
CA SER A 379 -16.04 2.19 -14.83
C SER A 379 -15.58 3.60 -15.17
N GLY A 380 -16.22 4.23 -16.16
CA GLY A 380 -15.90 5.58 -16.64
C GLY A 380 -17.11 6.51 -16.72
N PRO A 381 -16.96 7.69 -17.32
CA PRO A 381 -18.01 8.73 -17.39
C PRO A 381 -19.32 8.26 -18.02
N ASP A 382 -19.28 7.23 -18.82
CA ASP A 382 -20.40 6.64 -19.56
C ASP A 382 -20.84 5.27 -19.04
N ALA A 383 -20.42 4.91 -17.80
CA ALA A 383 -20.77 3.63 -17.20
C ALA A 383 -22.30 3.47 -17.05
N GLY A 384 -22.82 2.31 -17.51
CA GLY A 384 -24.23 2.02 -17.57
C GLY A 384 -24.76 1.21 -16.38
N VAL A 385 -25.93 0.64 -16.56
CA VAL A 385 -26.57 -0.30 -15.65
C VAL A 385 -26.65 -1.66 -16.35
N ILE A 386 -26.28 -2.72 -15.65
CA ILE A 386 -26.47 -4.10 -16.10
C ILE A 386 -27.63 -4.76 -15.35
N GLU A 387 -28.19 -5.77 -15.96
CA GLU A 387 -29.06 -6.74 -15.31
C GLU A 387 -28.39 -8.12 -15.42
N TYR A 388 -28.43 -8.90 -14.34
CA TYR A 388 -27.82 -10.22 -14.32
C TYR A 388 -28.73 -11.26 -13.68
N SER A 389 -28.62 -12.49 -14.14
CA SER A 389 -29.37 -13.64 -13.64
C SER A 389 -28.43 -14.83 -13.46
N ILE A 390 -28.58 -15.55 -12.35
CA ILE A 390 -27.86 -16.78 -12.07
C ILE A 390 -28.84 -17.95 -12.21
N ASP A 391 -28.49 -18.96 -13.03
CA ASP A 391 -29.24 -20.20 -13.24
C ASP A 391 -30.71 -19.96 -13.60
N GLY A 392 -31.00 -18.92 -14.37
CA GLY A 392 -32.36 -18.57 -14.80
C GLY A 392 -33.27 -17.95 -13.75
N LYS A 393 -32.70 -17.54 -12.59
CA LYS A 393 -33.42 -16.76 -11.57
C LYS A 393 -33.81 -15.37 -12.10
N PRO A 394 -34.74 -14.66 -11.44
CA PRO A 394 -35.07 -13.30 -11.82
C PRO A 394 -33.83 -12.40 -11.92
N PHE A 395 -33.85 -11.49 -12.90
CA PHE A 395 -32.76 -10.55 -13.09
C PHE A 395 -32.67 -9.55 -11.93
N LYS A 396 -31.45 -9.30 -11.48
CA LYS A 396 -31.08 -8.25 -10.54
C LYS A 396 -30.40 -7.13 -11.31
N LYS A 397 -30.57 -5.87 -10.86
CA LYS A 397 -29.91 -4.70 -11.46
C LYS A 397 -28.64 -4.33 -10.69
N LYS A 398 -27.64 -3.86 -11.43
CA LYS A 398 -26.42 -3.29 -10.86
C LYS A 398 -26.00 -2.05 -11.64
N ASP A 399 -25.97 -0.91 -10.96
CA ASP A 399 -25.37 0.31 -11.45
C ASP A 399 -23.85 0.18 -11.42
N LEU A 400 -23.20 0.49 -12.55
CA LEU A 400 -21.75 0.41 -12.73
C LEU A 400 -21.08 1.79 -12.54
N PHE A 401 -21.87 2.86 -12.40
CA PHE A 401 -21.36 4.21 -12.19
C PHE A 401 -20.93 4.39 -10.73
N THR A 402 -19.68 4.79 -10.53
CA THR A 402 -19.09 5.02 -9.20
C THR A 402 -18.90 6.52 -8.94
N GLN A 403 -18.59 6.87 -7.69
CA GLN A 403 -18.22 8.25 -7.36
C GLN A 403 -17.01 8.79 -8.15
N TRP A 404 -16.15 7.90 -8.68
CA TRP A 404 -14.95 8.24 -9.44
C TRP A 404 -15.16 8.27 -10.95
N SER A 405 -16.26 7.71 -11.45
CA SER A 405 -16.49 7.50 -12.88
C SER A 405 -16.43 8.78 -13.72
N ARG A 406 -16.71 9.95 -13.13
CA ARG A 406 -16.64 11.24 -13.83
C ARG A 406 -15.24 11.66 -14.27
N VAL A 407 -14.21 11.21 -13.52
CA VAL A 407 -12.83 11.73 -13.63
C VAL A 407 -11.82 10.69 -14.09
N ILE A 408 -12.18 9.40 -14.08
CA ILE A 408 -11.29 8.32 -14.46
C ILE A 408 -12.06 7.08 -14.89
N HIS A 409 -11.51 6.30 -15.86
CA HIS A 409 -11.92 4.92 -16.09
C HIS A 409 -11.22 4.05 -15.05
N LEU A 410 -11.90 3.79 -13.94
CA LEU A 410 -11.35 3.07 -12.80
C LEU A 410 -11.66 1.58 -12.90
N PRO A 411 -10.66 0.67 -12.70
CA PRO A 411 -10.98 -0.72 -12.48
C PRO A 411 -11.81 -0.85 -11.21
N TRP A 412 -13.03 -1.37 -11.35
CA TRP A 412 -13.98 -1.51 -10.26
C TRP A 412 -14.43 -2.94 -10.13
N TYR A 413 -14.30 -3.48 -8.93
CA TYR A 413 -14.59 -4.87 -8.63
C TYR A 413 -15.96 -4.99 -8.00
N ILE A 414 -16.82 -5.78 -8.59
CA ILE A 414 -18.21 -5.98 -8.17
C ILE A 414 -18.44 -7.47 -8.03
N VAL A 415 -18.61 -7.95 -6.80
CA VAL A 415 -19.17 -9.28 -6.57
C VAL A 415 -20.67 -9.18 -6.84
N LEU A 416 -21.16 -9.92 -7.83
CA LEU A 416 -22.55 -9.89 -8.26
C LEU A 416 -23.40 -10.87 -7.45
N GLU A 417 -22.88 -12.07 -7.23
CA GLU A 417 -23.56 -13.09 -6.43
C GLU A 417 -22.52 -13.87 -5.63
N GLU A 418 -22.86 -14.20 -4.42
CA GLU A 418 -22.04 -14.98 -3.49
C GLU A 418 -22.88 -15.95 -2.69
N GLU A 419 -22.25 -16.80 -1.87
CA GLU A 419 -22.90 -17.86 -1.09
C GLU A 419 -23.61 -18.91 -1.95
N LEU A 420 -23.15 -19.07 -3.19
CA LEU A 420 -23.63 -20.12 -4.06
C LEU A 420 -23.16 -21.51 -3.57
N LYS A 421 -23.85 -22.54 -4.00
CA LYS A 421 -23.37 -23.92 -3.84
C LYS A 421 -22.10 -24.09 -4.68
N ASN A 422 -21.10 -24.80 -4.18
CA ASN A 422 -19.89 -25.09 -4.97
C ASN A 422 -20.21 -26.11 -6.08
N LYS A 423 -20.65 -25.63 -7.22
CA LYS A 423 -20.99 -26.40 -8.41
C LYS A 423 -20.90 -25.52 -9.65
N GLN A 424 -21.18 -26.09 -10.81
CA GLN A 424 -21.33 -25.33 -12.05
C GLN A 424 -22.59 -24.46 -12.01
N HIS A 425 -22.45 -23.22 -12.43
CA HIS A 425 -23.48 -22.20 -12.56
C HIS A 425 -23.40 -21.52 -13.91
N ARG A 426 -24.46 -20.82 -14.30
CA ARG A 426 -24.50 -19.96 -15.46
C ARG A 426 -24.98 -18.58 -15.06
N ILE A 427 -24.16 -17.54 -15.33
CA ILE A 427 -24.59 -16.17 -15.26
C ILE A 427 -24.96 -15.66 -16.65
N ARG A 428 -26.07 -14.94 -16.75
CA ARG A 428 -26.47 -14.17 -17.93
C ARG A 428 -26.42 -12.69 -17.54
N ILE A 429 -25.78 -11.87 -18.35
CA ILE A 429 -25.68 -10.42 -18.16
C ILE A 429 -26.25 -9.72 -19.39
N ARG A 430 -27.09 -8.71 -19.17
CA ARG A 430 -27.59 -7.85 -20.23
C ARG A 430 -27.49 -6.37 -19.85
N MET A 431 -27.35 -5.53 -20.86
CA MET A 431 -27.38 -4.09 -20.66
C MET A 431 -28.83 -3.64 -20.40
N SER A 432 -29.06 -2.91 -19.31
CA SER A 432 -30.36 -2.32 -19.00
C SER A 432 -30.65 -1.13 -19.93
N ALA A 433 -31.93 -0.82 -20.11
CA ALA A 433 -32.34 0.46 -20.69
C ALA A 433 -32.20 1.64 -19.70
N ASP A 434 -32.14 1.34 -18.41
CA ASP A 434 -31.91 2.35 -17.38
C ASP A 434 -30.45 2.81 -17.38
N LYS A 435 -30.22 4.03 -16.93
CA LYS A 435 -28.87 4.56 -16.71
C LYS A 435 -28.84 5.43 -15.47
N ASN A 436 -27.66 5.58 -14.89
CA ASN A 436 -27.42 6.54 -13.84
C ASN A 436 -27.59 7.97 -14.41
N GLU A 437 -28.30 8.85 -13.72
CA GLU A 437 -28.53 10.23 -14.15
C GLU A 437 -27.22 11.04 -14.34
N LYS A 438 -26.17 10.66 -13.61
CA LYS A 438 -24.85 11.29 -13.67
C LYS A 438 -23.97 10.72 -14.79
N SER A 439 -24.40 9.64 -15.44
CA SER A 439 -23.66 8.98 -16.52
C SER A 439 -23.92 9.65 -17.87
N LYS A 440 -22.87 9.78 -18.67
CA LYS A 440 -22.94 10.30 -20.05
C LYS A 440 -23.38 9.25 -21.07
N GLY A 441 -23.48 7.99 -20.68
CA GLY A 441 -23.80 6.89 -21.59
C GLY A 441 -24.37 5.66 -20.88
N ASN A 442 -24.25 4.50 -21.52
CA ASN A 442 -24.73 3.22 -20.98
C ASN A 442 -23.72 2.10 -21.29
N ALA A 443 -22.44 2.33 -21.08
CA ALA A 443 -21.41 1.36 -21.42
C ALA A 443 -21.08 0.43 -20.24
N CYS A 444 -20.83 -0.84 -20.59
CA CYS A 444 -20.18 -1.80 -19.70
C CYS A 444 -18.90 -2.31 -20.37
N ARG A 445 -17.80 -2.38 -19.61
CA ARG A 445 -16.50 -2.87 -20.09
C ARG A 445 -15.97 -3.83 -19.05
N ILE A 446 -16.17 -5.11 -19.26
CA ILE A 446 -15.68 -6.17 -18.38
C ILE A 446 -14.25 -6.49 -18.79
N LEU A 447 -13.32 -6.41 -17.83
CA LEU A 447 -11.91 -6.73 -18.00
C LEU A 447 -11.59 -8.16 -17.56
N TYR A 448 -12.28 -8.62 -16.52
CA TYR A 448 -12.21 -9.99 -15.99
C TYR A 448 -13.55 -10.36 -15.35
N PHE A 449 -13.87 -11.64 -15.38
CA PHE A 449 -14.81 -12.20 -14.43
C PHE A 449 -14.06 -12.60 -13.15
N LEU A 450 -14.71 -12.45 -12.01
CA LEU A 450 -14.21 -12.77 -10.70
C LEU A 450 -14.90 -14.05 -10.24
N VAL A 451 -14.18 -15.14 -10.10
CA VAL A 451 -14.76 -16.45 -9.71
C VAL A 451 -14.06 -16.92 -8.44
N ASN A 452 -14.85 -17.35 -7.44
CA ASN A 452 -14.34 -17.98 -6.23
C ASN A 452 -14.77 -19.46 -6.23
N GLY A 453 -13.87 -20.34 -6.69
CA GLY A 453 -14.11 -21.76 -6.82
C GLY A 453 -13.11 -22.52 -7.67
#